data_835a7ab0771a9f9e1cb161bf0188b7a2
#
_entry.id   835a7ab0771a9f9e1cb161bf0188b7a2
#
_cell.length_a   1.000
_cell.length_b   1.000
_cell.length_c   1.000
_cell.angle_alpha   90.00
_cell.angle_beta   90.00
_cell.angle_gamma   90.00
#
_symmetry.space_group_name_H-M   'P 1'
#
loop_
_entity.id
_entity.type
_entity.pdbx_description
1 polymer ?
#
loop_
_entity_poly.entity_id
_entity_poly.type
_entity_poly.pdbx_seq_one_letter_code
_entity_poly.pdbx_strand_id
1 'polypeptide(L)'
;KAGNCDWQLNALVGVSIRLGKSYTKTAPVYYEPEPVVTEQPKPAPVVEQPQPKKEVVIEPLKQNIFFAINSAKIQDDQQAKISSLVEYLEKHSAAKVSVTGYADKETGNPNINMTLSEKRAKNVADALKAKGIAADRIITSYKGDTVQPYQKAEENRVCICIAE
;
A
#
# COMPACT_ATOMS: atom_id res chain seq x y z
N LYS A 1 35.51 2.28 46.49
CA LYS A 1 36.86 1.92 45.96
C LYS A 1 37.00 2.65 44.66
N ALA A 2 37.84 3.72 44.68
CA ALA A 2 38.18 4.54 43.54
C ALA A 2 39.19 3.81 42.66
N GLY A 3 38.92 3.72 41.37
CA GLY A 3 39.88 3.28 40.38
C GLY A 3 40.61 4.48 39.80
N ASN A 4 41.94 4.52 40.08
CA ASN A 4 42.87 5.50 39.56
C ASN A 4 43.03 5.30 38.05
N CYS A 5 42.79 6.33 37.27
CA CYS A 5 43.27 6.42 35.90
C CYS A 5 44.63 7.14 35.92
N ASP A 6 45.70 6.37 35.84
CA ASP A 6 47.06 6.92 35.68
C ASP A 6 47.25 7.40 34.24
N TRP A 7 47.39 8.71 34.06
CA TRP A 7 47.86 9.33 32.85
C TRP A 7 49.37 9.40 32.92
N GLN A 8 50.06 8.53 32.18
CA GLN A 8 51.51 8.65 32.00
C GLN A 8 51.79 9.57 30.81
N LEU A 9 52.26 10.76 31.11
CA LEU A 9 52.80 11.70 30.15
C LEU A 9 54.26 11.36 29.92
N ASN A 10 54.61 10.67 28.85
CA ASN A 10 55.97 10.42 28.45
C ASN A 10 56.49 11.59 27.58
N ALA A 11 57.23 12.52 28.22
CA ALA A 11 57.96 13.54 27.51
C ALA A 11 59.32 12.98 27.09
N LEU A 12 59.50 12.69 25.79
CA LEU A 12 60.78 12.33 25.20
C LEU A 12 61.56 13.61 24.88
N VAL A 13 62.60 13.93 25.71
CA VAL A 13 63.54 14.99 25.41
C VAL A 13 64.63 14.38 24.55
N GLY A 14 64.60 14.67 23.26
CA GLY A 14 65.65 14.26 22.31
C GLY A 14 66.72 15.35 22.20
N VAL A 15 67.97 15.06 22.60
CA VAL A 15 69.15 15.92 22.34
C VAL A 15 69.70 15.55 20.99
N SER A 16 69.60 16.46 20.00
CA SER A 16 70.16 16.31 18.66
C SER A 16 71.56 16.99 18.62
N ILE A 17 72.60 16.21 18.51
CA ILE A 17 73.97 16.72 18.27
C ILE A 17 74.25 16.74 16.76
N ARG A 18 74.41 17.94 16.18
CA ARG A 18 74.78 18.11 14.78
C ARG A 18 76.27 18.04 14.66
N LEU A 19 76.80 16.97 14.09
CA LEU A 19 78.16 16.85 13.63
C LEU A 19 78.14 16.81 12.09
N GLY A 20 78.50 17.94 11.44
CA GLY A 20 78.66 17.97 10.00
C GLY A 20 78.41 19.30 9.34
N LYS A 21 79.02 19.53 8.20
CA LYS A 21 79.05 20.74 7.39
C LYS A 21 77.67 21.33 7.09
N SER A 22 77.60 22.67 7.09
CA SER A 22 76.44 23.47 6.81
C SER A 22 75.60 22.95 5.58
N TYR A 23 74.40 22.53 5.86
CA TYR A 23 73.48 22.15 4.83
C TYR A 23 72.67 23.40 4.37
N THR A 24 72.88 23.77 3.09
CA THR A 24 72.11 24.85 2.49
C THR A 24 70.70 24.29 2.22
N LYS A 25 69.70 24.76 2.97
CA LYS A 25 68.31 24.44 2.68
C LYS A 25 67.95 25.04 1.34
N THR A 26 67.81 24.22 0.30
CA THR A 26 67.06 24.57 -0.88
C THR A 26 65.63 24.70 -0.46
N ALA A 27 65.04 25.85 -0.71
CA ALA A 27 63.65 26.06 -0.45
C ALA A 27 62.85 25.00 -1.21
N PRO A 28 61.81 24.41 -0.59
CA PRO A 28 60.92 23.49 -1.31
C PRO A 28 60.29 24.25 -2.47
N VAL A 29 60.52 23.78 -3.70
CA VAL A 29 59.78 24.26 -4.87
C VAL A 29 58.33 23.83 -4.65
N TYR A 30 57.50 24.81 -4.37
CA TYR A 30 56.07 24.61 -4.29
C TYR A 30 55.59 24.46 -5.73
N TYR A 31 55.29 23.22 -6.13
CA TYR A 31 54.53 23.00 -7.35
C TYR A 31 53.08 23.35 -7.02
N GLU A 32 52.69 24.51 -7.48
CA GLU A 32 51.25 24.82 -7.57
C GLU A 32 50.65 23.77 -8.49
N PRO A 33 49.75 22.92 -8.00
CA PRO A 33 49.06 21.95 -8.86
C PRO A 33 48.32 22.75 -9.92
N GLU A 34 48.64 22.53 -11.20
CA GLU A 34 47.83 23.04 -12.29
C GLU A 34 46.36 22.71 -12.01
N PRO A 35 45.42 23.64 -12.24
CA PRO A 35 44.01 23.35 -12.03
C PRO A 35 43.69 22.13 -12.88
N VAL A 36 43.41 21.01 -12.20
CA VAL A 36 42.86 19.84 -12.81
C VAL A 36 41.53 20.34 -13.38
N VAL A 37 41.48 20.53 -14.68
CA VAL A 37 40.25 20.70 -15.40
C VAL A 37 39.51 19.38 -15.19
N THR A 38 38.71 19.35 -14.15
CA THR A 38 37.70 18.31 -13.98
C THR A 38 36.77 18.46 -15.19
N GLU A 39 37.03 17.68 -16.26
CA GLU A 39 35.99 17.42 -17.23
C GLU A 39 34.74 17.04 -16.43
N GLN A 40 33.77 17.94 -16.44
CA GLN A 40 32.45 17.62 -15.91
C GLN A 40 32.02 16.32 -16.63
N PRO A 41 31.70 15.28 -15.89
CA PRO A 41 31.17 14.07 -16.52
C PRO A 41 29.99 14.52 -17.37
N LYS A 42 30.11 14.32 -18.69
CA LYS A 42 29.04 14.48 -19.64
C LYS A 42 27.76 13.92 -19.01
N PRO A 43 26.69 14.69 -18.86
CA PRO A 43 25.48 14.19 -18.22
C PRO A 43 25.13 12.88 -18.90
N ALA A 44 25.15 11.81 -18.11
CA ALA A 44 24.64 10.52 -18.54
C ALA A 44 23.25 10.78 -19.11
N PRO A 45 22.84 10.08 -20.20
CA PRO A 45 21.49 10.23 -20.71
C PRO A 45 20.55 10.05 -19.53
N VAL A 46 19.76 11.10 -19.27
CA VAL A 46 18.71 11.05 -18.27
C VAL A 46 17.83 9.89 -18.69
N VAL A 47 17.98 8.76 -18.04
CA VAL A 47 16.99 7.71 -18.08
C VAL A 47 15.75 8.40 -17.53
N GLU A 48 14.85 8.79 -18.42
CA GLU A 48 13.54 9.27 -18.08
C GLU A 48 12.95 8.24 -17.13
N GLN A 49 13.07 8.49 -15.82
CA GLN A 49 12.33 7.71 -14.84
C GLN A 49 10.88 7.80 -15.29
N PRO A 50 10.20 6.68 -15.49
CA PRO A 50 8.79 6.72 -15.80
C PRO A 50 8.15 7.60 -14.74
N GLN A 51 7.65 8.75 -15.16
CA GLN A 51 6.92 9.65 -14.27
C GLN A 51 5.89 8.79 -13.55
N PRO A 52 5.79 8.85 -12.23
CA PRO A 52 4.75 8.14 -11.54
C PRO A 52 3.45 8.57 -12.22
N LYS A 53 2.77 7.61 -12.86
CA LYS A 53 1.41 7.81 -13.34
C LYS A 53 0.71 8.47 -12.16
N LYS A 54 0.20 9.68 -12.33
CA LYS A 54 -0.66 10.31 -11.33
C LYS A 54 -1.71 9.26 -11.01
N GLU A 55 -1.57 8.60 -9.86
CA GLU A 55 -2.64 7.81 -9.30
C GLU A 55 -3.80 8.78 -9.17
N VAL A 56 -4.74 8.64 -10.06
CA VAL A 56 -6.04 9.28 -9.91
C VAL A 56 -6.57 8.67 -8.62
N VAL A 57 -6.57 9.43 -7.55
CA VAL A 57 -7.16 9.02 -6.28
C VAL A 57 -8.65 8.88 -6.56
N ILE A 58 -9.05 7.68 -6.94
CA ILE A 58 -10.44 7.33 -7.18
C ILE A 58 -11.02 7.09 -5.79
N GLU A 59 -11.93 7.93 -5.35
CA GLU A 59 -12.63 7.72 -4.08
C GLU A 59 -13.44 6.41 -4.17
N PRO A 60 -13.21 5.44 -3.25
CA PRO A 60 -13.87 4.15 -3.33
C PRO A 60 -15.38 4.30 -3.12
N LEU A 61 -16.16 3.72 -4.02
CA LEU A 61 -17.62 3.67 -3.87
C LEU A 61 -18.02 2.45 -3.04
N LYS A 62 -18.62 2.70 -1.87
CA LYS A 62 -19.18 1.64 -1.01
C LYS A 62 -20.69 1.60 -1.15
N GLN A 63 -21.25 0.42 -1.43
CA GLN A 63 -22.67 0.17 -1.48
C GLN A 63 -23.05 -1.05 -0.63
N ASN A 64 -24.16 -0.92 0.10
CA ASN A 64 -24.70 -1.99 0.95
C ASN A 64 -26.01 -2.49 0.36
N ILE A 65 -26.03 -3.73 -0.09
CA ILE A 65 -27.21 -4.39 -0.68
C ILE A 65 -27.83 -5.28 0.39
N PHE A 66 -29.00 -4.93 0.85
CA PHE A 66 -29.71 -5.65 1.90
C PHE A 66 -30.61 -6.76 1.36
N PHE A 67 -30.83 -7.78 2.17
CA PHE A 67 -31.61 -8.96 1.81
C PHE A 67 -32.70 -9.25 2.85
N ALA A 68 -33.78 -9.84 2.38
CA ALA A 68 -34.81 -10.37 3.26
C ALA A 68 -34.26 -11.58 4.06
N ILE A 69 -34.96 -11.90 5.16
CA ILE A 69 -34.65 -13.07 5.97
C ILE A 69 -34.71 -14.33 5.10
N ASN A 70 -33.75 -15.22 5.32
CA ASN A 70 -33.62 -16.49 4.59
C ASN A 70 -33.65 -16.36 3.05
N SER A 71 -33.25 -15.20 2.52
CA SER A 71 -33.32 -14.91 1.08
C SER A 71 -31.94 -14.41 0.60
N ALA A 72 -31.62 -14.81 -0.62
CA ALA A 72 -30.47 -14.28 -1.39
C ALA A 72 -30.98 -13.52 -2.64
N LYS A 73 -32.27 -13.34 -2.80
CA LYS A 73 -32.88 -12.58 -3.91
C LYS A 73 -32.63 -11.09 -3.69
N ILE A 74 -32.08 -10.43 -4.70
CA ILE A 74 -31.91 -8.98 -4.71
C ILE A 74 -33.27 -8.36 -4.86
N GLN A 75 -33.65 -7.48 -3.94
CA GLN A 75 -34.93 -6.78 -3.95
C GLN A 75 -34.88 -5.62 -4.98
N ASP A 76 -36.05 -5.25 -5.47
CA ASP A 76 -36.17 -4.23 -6.53
C ASP A 76 -35.68 -2.85 -6.06
N ASP A 77 -35.85 -2.53 -4.77
CA ASP A 77 -35.35 -1.32 -4.14
C ASP A 77 -33.79 -1.27 -4.05
N GLN A 78 -33.16 -2.43 -4.14
CA GLN A 78 -31.69 -2.53 -4.13
C GLN A 78 -31.07 -2.41 -5.54
N GLN A 79 -31.87 -2.48 -6.61
CA GLN A 79 -31.39 -2.41 -7.98
C GLN A 79 -30.69 -1.08 -8.32
N ALA A 80 -31.16 0.02 -7.73
CA ALA A 80 -30.53 1.33 -7.90
C ALA A 80 -29.08 1.34 -7.43
N LYS A 81 -28.77 0.64 -6.33
CA LYS A 81 -27.41 0.54 -5.79
C LYS A 81 -26.48 -0.27 -6.70
N ILE A 82 -27.02 -1.34 -7.32
CA ILE A 82 -26.28 -2.11 -8.33
C ILE A 82 -26.00 -1.23 -9.54
N SER A 83 -26.99 -0.44 -10.00
CA SER A 83 -26.79 0.46 -11.13
C SER A 83 -25.73 1.52 -10.83
N SER A 84 -25.70 2.08 -9.61
CA SER A 84 -24.62 3.03 -9.20
C SER A 84 -23.24 2.39 -9.19
N LEU A 85 -23.12 1.11 -8.79
CA LEU A 85 -21.86 0.36 -8.87
C LEU A 85 -21.43 0.15 -10.31
N VAL A 86 -22.35 -0.20 -11.19
CA VAL A 86 -22.06 -0.36 -12.63
C VAL A 86 -21.59 0.93 -13.24
N GLU A 87 -22.32 2.03 -13.01
CA GLU A 87 -21.94 3.36 -13.52
C GLU A 87 -20.56 3.80 -13.04
N TYR A 88 -20.22 3.53 -11.78
CA TYR A 88 -18.90 3.80 -11.24
C TYR A 88 -17.82 2.96 -11.94
N LEU A 89 -18.05 1.65 -12.11
CA LEU A 89 -17.12 0.74 -12.75
C LEU A 89 -16.97 1.01 -14.26
N GLU A 90 -17.98 1.55 -14.93
CA GLU A 90 -17.90 2.00 -16.32
C GLU A 90 -17.07 3.28 -16.46
N LYS A 91 -17.21 4.22 -15.54
CA LYS A 91 -16.41 5.45 -15.48
C LYS A 91 -14.94 5.16 -15.15
N HIS A 92 -14.69 4.12 -14.36
CA HIS A 92 -13.36 3.74 -13.89
C HIS A 92 -12.99 2.34 -14.39
N SER A 93 -12.50 2.25 -15.62
CA SER A 93 -12.21 0.97 -16.29
C SER A 93 -11.16 0.11 -15.56
N ALA A 94 -10.25 0.71 -14.79
CA ALA A 94 -9.26 0.01 -13.99
C ALA A 94 -9.78 -0.46 -12.63
N ALA A 95 -10.89 0.11 -12.13
CA ALA A 95 -11.45 -0.21 -10.82
C ALA A 95 -11.98 -1.64 -10.76
N LYS A 96 -11.85 -2.26 -9.60
CA LYS A 96 -12.41 -3.58 -9.28
C LYS A 96 -13.48 -3.42 -8.21
N VAL A 97 -14.38 -4.39 -8.11
CA VAL A 97 -15.38 -4.42 -7.07
C VAL A 97 -15.21 -5.66 -6.19
N SER A 98 -15.09 -5.43 -4.90
CA SER A 98 -15.11 -6.49 -3.88
C SER A 98 -16.52 -6.62 -3.33
N VAL A 99 -17.11 -7.80 -3.47
CA VAL A 99 -18.47 -8.15 -3.01
C VAL A 99 -18.37 -9.13 -1.87
N THR A 100 -18.65 -8.70 -0.64
CA THR A 100 -18.60 -9.56 0.55
C THR A 100 -20.00 -9.79 1.10
N GLY A 101 -20.42 -11.05 1.12
CA GLY A 101 -21.72 -11.47 1.66
C GLY A 101 -21.67 -11.75 3.16
N TYR A 102 -22.74 -11.36 3.86
CA TYR A 102 -22.93 -11.57 5.30
C TYR A 102 -24.32 -12.15 5.57
N ALA A 103 -24.44 -12.80 6.72
CA ALA A 103 -25.70 -13.28 7.26
C ALA A 103 -25.83 -12.88 8.73
N ASP A 104 -27.05 -12.70 9.21
CA ASP A 104 -27.28 -12.41 10.62
C ASP A 104 -27.09 -13.67 11.47
N LYS A 105 -26.64 -13.48 12.71
CA LYS A 105 -26.35 -14.56 13.65
C LYS A 105 -27.60 -15.05 14.40
N GLU A 106 -28.66 -14.25 14.44
CA GLU A 106 -29.87 -14.56 15.21
C GLU A 106 -30.76 -15.54 14.49
N THR A 107 -30.61 -15.71 13.16
CA THR A 107 -31.40 -16.63 12.35
C THR A 107 -30.52 -17.68 11.66
N GLY A 108 -31.08 -18.91 11.57
CA GLY A 108 -30.37 -20.02 10.94
C GLY A 108 -29.34 -20.68 11.84
N ASN A 109 -28.35 -21.29 11.22
CA ASN A 109 -27.18 -21.88 11.87
C ASN A 109 -25.93 -21.54 11.04
N PRO A 110 -24.70 -21.74 11.59
CA PRO A 110 -23.47 -21.33 10.89
C PRO A 110 -23.31 -21.88 9.47
N ASN A 111 -23.71 -23.15 9.25
CA ASN A 111 -23.62 -23.76 7.91
C ASN A 111 -24.59 -23.14 6.91
N ILE A 112 -25.84 -22.91 7.35
CA ILE A 112 -26.87 -22.26 6.55
C ILE A 112 -26.45 -20.80 6.26
N ASN A 113 -25.98 -20.09 7.26
CA ASN A 113 -25.55 -18.69 7.16
C ASN A 113 -24.34 -18.54 6.24
N MET A 114 -23.40 -19.49 6.28
CA MET A 114 -22.27 -19.53 5.35
C MET A 114 -22.75 -19.69 3.92
N THR A 115 -23.60 -20.69 3.64
CA THR A 115 -24.17 -20.93 2.32
C THR A 115 -25.03 -19.75 1.85
N LEU A 116 -25.80 -19.13 2.73
CA LEU A 116 -26.67 -17.99 2.40
C LEU A 116 -25.83 -16.75 2.04
N SER A 117 -24.77 -16.46 2.77
CA SER A 117 -23.88 -15.37 2.48
C SER A 117 -23.14 -15.55 1.15
N GLU A 118 -22.75 -16.79 0.83
CA GLU A 118 -22.15 -17.14 -0.47
C GLU A 118 -23.14 -16.89 -1.61
N LYS A 119 -24.37 -17.39 -1.49
CA LYS A 119 -25.42 -17.18 -2.48
C LYS A 119 -25.73 -15.69 -2.70
N ARG A 120 -25.74 -14.90 -1.64
CA ARG A 120 -25.95 -13.45 -1.71
C ARG A 120 -24.82 -12.77 -2.50
N ALA A 121 -23.56 -13.07 -2.16
CA ALA A 121 -22.41 -12.53 -2.88
C ALA A 121 -22.41 -12.92 -4.36
N LYS A 122 -22.72 -14.20 -4.65
CA LYS A 122 -22.80 -14.71 -6.01
C LYS A 122 -23.91 -14.00 -6.81
N ASN A 123 -25.09 -13.85 -6.26
CA ASN A 123 -26.21 -13.20 -6.95
C ASN A 123 -25.92 -11.74 -7.28
N VAL A 124 -25.23 -11.01 -6.38
CA VAL A 124 -24.76 -9.65 -6.68
C VAL A 124 -23.70 -9.66 -7.78
N ALA A 125 -22.73 -10.57 -7.72
CA ALA A 125 -21.72 -10.69 -8.76
C ALA A 125 -22.34 -11.03 -10.13
N ASP A 126 -23.30 -11.93 -10.16
CA ASP A 126 -24.00 -12.31 -11.40
C ASP A 126 -24.86 -11.15 -11.94
N ALA A 127 -25.47 -10.36 -11.07
CA ALA A 127 -26.18 -9.14 -11.48
C ALA A 127 -25.24 -8.07 -12.08
N LEU A 128 -24.02 -7.91 -11.54
CA LEU A 128 -23.00 -7.03 -12.10
C LEU A 128 -22.51 -7.54 -13.46
N LYS A 129 -22.27 -8.84 -13.61
CA LYS A 129 -21.90 -9.46 -14.89
C LYS A 129 -22.99 -9.31 -15.93
N ALA A 130 -24.26 -9.51 -15.57
CA ALA A 130 -25.41 -9.33 -16.46
C ALA A 130 -25.53 -7.89 -16.98
N LYS A 131 -24.97 -6.91 -16.24
CA LYS A 131 -24.90 -5.49 -16.64
C LYS A 131 -23.59 -5.15 -17.38
N GLY A 132 -22.78 -6.15 -17.76
CA GLY A 132 -21.60 -5.96 -18.61
C GLY A 132 -20.27 -5.80 -17.86
N ILE A 133 -20.24 -5.93 -16.53
CA ILE A 133 -18.98 -5.88 -15.78
C ILE A 133 -18.21 -7.20 -15.96
N ALA A 134 -16.94 -7.10 -16.38
CA ALA A 134 -16.08 -8.26 -16.61
C ALA A 134 -15.81 -9.04 -15.32
N ALA A 135 -15.78 -10.37 -15.42
CA ALA A 135 -15.68 -11.25 -14.24
C ALA A 135 -14.36 -11.10 -13.47
N ASP A 136 -13.28 -10.77 -14.15
CA ASP A 136 -11.95 -10.51 -13.58
C ASP A 136 -11.87 -9.23 -12.72
N ARG A 137 -12.86 -8.36 -12.87
CA ARG A 137 -13.04 -7.15 -12.06
C ARG A 137 -13.93 -7.36 -10.83
N ILE A 138 -14.52 -8.54 -10.65
CA ILE A 138 -15.44 -8.84 -9.56
C ILE A 138 -14.80 -9.86 -8.63
N ILE A 139 -14.51 -9.43 -7.40
CA ILE A 139 -13.94 -10.28 -6.36
C ILE A 139 -15.06 -10.62 -5.38
N THR A 140 -15.38 -11.90 -5.23
CA THR A 140 -16.44 -12.36 -4.32
C THR A 140 -15.86 -12.98 -3.06
N SER A 141 -16.43 -12.64 -1.92
CA SER A 141 -16.11 -13.19 -0.60
C SER A 141 -17.40 -13.38 0.20
N TYR A 142 -17.34 -14.22 1.23
CA TYR A 142 -18.47 -14.45 2.12
C TYR A 142 -17.96 -14.76 3.52
N LYS A 143 -18.70 -14.35 4.54
CA LYS A 143 -18.32 -14.45 5.95
C LYS A 143 -19.36 -15.18 6.81
N GLY A 144 -20.50 -15.58 6.23
CA GLY A 144 -21.59 -16.17 7.00
C GLY A 144 -22.02 -15.22 8.12
N ASP A 145 -22.13 -15.77 9.31
CA ASP A 145 -22.44 -15.08 10.56
C ASP A 145 -21.21 -14.87 11.46
N THR A 146 -20.01 -15.19 10.98
CA THR A 146 -18.75 -15.07 11.75
C THR A 146 -18.38 -13.62 12.02
N VAL A 147 -18.79 -12.72 11.15
CA VAL A 147 -18.56 -11.27 11.26
C VAL A 147 -19.90 -10.56 11.16
N GLN A 148 -20.19 -9.71 12.13
CA GLN A 148 -21.40 -8.89 12.17
C GLN A 148 -21.00 -7.42 11.96
N PRO A 149 -21.08 -6.89 10.72
CA PRO A 149 -20.66 -5.52 10.44
C PRO A 149 -21.57 -4.46 11.07
N TYR A 150 -22.78 -4.84 11.47
CA TYR A 150 -23.76 -3.95 12.08
C TYR A 150 -24.25 -4.49 13.43
N GLN A 151 -24.71 -3.60 14.30
CA GLN A 151 -25.24 -3.98 15.63
C GLN A 151 -26.61 -4.65 15.54
N LYS A 152 -27.43 -4.25 14.56
CA LYS A 152 -28.75 -4.83 14.35
C LYS A 152 -28.64 -6.07 13.48
N ALA A 153 -29.28 -7.17 13.93
CA ALA A 153 -29.25 -8.45 13.23
C ALA A 153 -29.75 -8.33 11.79
N GLU A 154 -30.84 -7.63 11.57
CA GLU A 154 -31.43 -7.42 10.24
C GLU A 154 -30.50 -6.71 9.26
N GLU A 155 -29.67 -5.79 9.73
CA GLU A 155 -28.69 -5.07 8.92
C GLU A 155 -27.50 -5.96 8.50
N ASN A 156 -27.30 -7.10 9.18
CA ASN A 156 -26.28 -8.08 8.83
C ASN A 156 -26.70 -9.02 7.69
N ARG A 157 -27.94 -8.95 7.24
CA ARG A 157 -28.40 -9.59 5.99
C ARG A 157 -28.00 -8.73 4.78
N VAL A 158 -26.71 -8.63 4.51
CA VAL A 158 -26.16 -7.63 3.58
C VAL A 158 -25.03 -8.20 2.72
N CYS A 159 -24.89 -7.66 1.51
CA CYS A 159 -23.65 -7.70 0.76
C CYS A 159 -23.02 -6.30 0.75
N ILE A 160 -21.81 -6.20 1.24
CA ILE A 160 -21.02 -4.96 1.18
C ILE A 160 -20.20 -5.01 -0.11
N CYS A 161 -20.42 -4.04 -0.97
CA CYS A 161 -19.71 -3.87 -2.24
C CYS A 161 -18.81 -2.64 -2.13
N ILE A 162 -17.53 -2.81 -2.42
CA ILE A 162 -16.54 -1.74 -2.44
C ILE A 162 -15.91 -1.74 -3.83
N ALA A 163 -16.07 -0.66 -4.57
CA ALA A 163 -15.45 -0.46 -5.88
C ALA A 163 -14.30 0.55 -5.73
N GLU A 164 -13.10 0.16 -6.13
CA GLU A 164 -11.84 0.90 -6.00
C GLU A 164 -10.89 0.67 -7.17
#